data_53974e1102844430e706435cbc69ac1f
#
_entry.id   53974e1102844430e706435cbc69ac1f
#
_cell.length_a   1.000
_cell.length_b   1.000
_cell.length_c   1.000
_cell.angle_alpha   90.00
_cell.angle_beta   90.00
_cell.angle_gamma   90.00
#
_symmetry.space_group_name_H-M   'P 1'
#
loop_
_entity.id
_entity.type
_entity.pdbx_description
1 polymer ?
#
loop_
_entity_poly.entity_id
_entity_poly.type
_entity_poly.pdbx_seq_one_letter_code
_entity_poly.pdbx_strand_id
1 'polypeptide(L)'
;FTGSTGFAAQAKISREQVRSQNKADLQDIINNEEIDDEEKQEAIHTMVSMTDLSEKEAAAELLLEAKGFKNVVVNLTGETADVVIPEAELSDAQRAQIEDIVKRKTGITPENIVITPLNEGNDEAATDTTSESDGEEKTDEQQTDTYKEQETSGEDIVTEGIYD
;
A
#
# COMPACT_ATOMS: atom_id res chain seq x y z
N PHE A 1 -3.06 1.78 -27.96
CA PHE A 1 -4.01 1.01 -27.14
C PHE A 1 -3.39 0.77 -25.76
N THR A 2 -3.50 1.75 -24.90
CA THR A 2 -3.00 1.67 -23.54
C THR A 2 -4.17 1.64 -22.57
N GLY A 3 -4.86 0.50 -22.54
CA GLY A 3 -5.81 0.21 -21.48
C GLY A 3 -5.10 -0.36 -20.26
N SER A 4 -5.83 -0.62 -19.19
CA SER A 4 -5.34 -1.23 -17.95
C SER A 4 -4.53 -2.51 -18.17
N THR A 5 -4.86 -3.29 -19.20
CA THR A 5 -4.11 -4.46 -19.63
C THR A 5 -2.70 -4.10 -20.11
N GLY A 6 -2.57 -3.01 -20.86
CA GLY A 6 -1.29 -2.50 -21.34
C GLY A 6 -0.40 -2.01 -20.19
N PHE A 7 -0.98 -1.31 -19.21
CA PHE A 7 -0.24 -0.84 -18.05
C PHE A 7 0.33 -2.00 -17.23
N ALA A 8 -0.48 -2.99 -16.87
CA ALA A 8 -0.04 -4.13 -16.09
C ALA A 8 1.08 -4.92 -16.79
N ALA A 9 0.90 -5.20 -18.08
CA ALA A 9 1.92 -5.88 -18.88
C ALA A 9 3.23 -5.07 -18.94
N GLN A 10 3.15 -3.78 -19.20
CA GLN A 10 4.31 -2.89 -19.26
C GLN A 10 5.01 -2.78 -17.90
N ALA A 11 4.27 -2.65 -16.83
CA ALA A 11 4.82 -2.58 -15.48
C ALA A 11 5.57 -3.87 -15.11
N LYS A 12 5.01 -5.04 -15.43
CA LYS A 12 5.66 -6.34 -15.20
C LYS A 12 6.93 -6.51 -16.03
N ILE A 13 6.90 -6.11 -17.29
CA ILE A 13 8.07 -6.14 -18.18
C ILE A 13 9.17 -5.21 -17.64
N SER A 14 8.83 -3.99 -17.28
CA SER A 14 9.78 -3.02 -16.73
C SER A 14 10.41 -3.53 -15.43
N ARG A 15 9.60 -4.08 -14.54
CA ARG A 15 10.07 -4.71 -13.30
C ARG A 15 11.07 -5.83 -13.56
N GLU A 16 10.75 -6.70 -14.49
CA GLU A 16 11.61 -7.84 -14.85
C GLU A 16 12.93 -7.37 -15.51
N GLN A 17 12.89 -6.35 -16.35
CA GLN A 17 14.09 -5.76 -16.94
C GLN A 17 15.03 -5.19 -15.88
N VAL A 18 14.51 -4.42 -14.92
CA VAL A 18 15.30 -3.87 -13.82
C VAL A 18 15.90 -4.99 -12.95
N ARG A 19 15.12 -6.00 -12.64
CA ARG A 19 15.59 -7.14 -11.84
C ARG A 19 16.63 -7.97 -12.57
N SER A 20 16.45 -8.18 -13.85
CA SER A 20 17.42 -8.90 -14.68
C SER A 20 18.76 -8.16 -14.73
N GLN A 21 18.75 -6.84 -14.85
CA GLN A 21 19.96 -6.03 -14.79
C GLN A 21 20.61 -6.11 -13.41
N ASN A 22 19.84 -5.95 -12.33
CA ASN A 22 20.36 -6.05 -10.97
C ASN A 22 20.96 -7.44 -10.68
N LYS A 23 20.32 -8.50 -11.17
CA LYS A 23 20.88 -9.87 -11.08
C LYS A 23 22.20 -10.01 -11.80
N ALA A 24 22.32 -9.44 -13.00
CA ALA A 24 23.57 -9.46 -13.75
C ALA A 24 24.69 -8.72 -13.01
N ASP A 25 24.38 -7.54 -12.46
CA ASP A 25 25.34 -6.75 -11.69
C ASP A 25 25.80 -7.49 -10.42
N LEU A 26 24.86 -8.13 -9.70
CA LEU A 26 25.20 -8.96 -8.54
C LEU A 26 26.05 -10.18 -8.92
N GLN A 27 25.78 -10.78 -10.07
CA GLN A 27 26.54 -11.92 -10.56
C GLN A 27 27.97 -11.52 -10.94
N ASP A 28 28.18 -10.33 -11.47
CA ASP A 28 29.50 -9.78 -11.74
C ASP A 28 30.29 -9.57 -10.45
N ILE A 29 29.65 -9.09 -9.38
CA ILE A 29 30.25 -8.99 -8.03
C ILE A 29 30.69 -10.36 -7.52
N ILE A 30 29.81 -11.35 -7.60
CA ILE A 30 30.09 -12.73 -7.13
C ILE A 30 31.25 -13.37 -7.86
N ASN A 31 31.37 -13.10 -9.17
CA ASN A 31 32.42 -13.68 -10.03
C ASN A 31 33.73 -12.89 -10.03
N ASN A 32 33.75 -11.72 -9.42
CA ASN A 32 34.96 -10.89 -9.40
C ASN A 32 35.92 -11.39 -8.31
N GLU A 33 37.14 -11.76 -8.72
CA GLU A 33 38.16 -12.26 -7.79
C GLU A 33 38.77 -11.18 -6.89
N GLU A 34 38.59 -9.90 -7.23
CA GLU A 34 39.11 -8.77 -6.46
C GLU A 34 38.23 -8.36 -5.31
N ILE A 35 37.00 -8.87 -5.30
CA ILE A 35 36.00 -8.58 -4.24
C ILE A 35 36.14 -9.60 -3.12
N ASP A 36 36.05 -9.14 -1.88
CA ASP A 36 36.18 -10.01 -0.72
C ASP A 36 34.97 -10.94 -0.56
N ASP A 37 35.16 -11.99 0.25
CA ASP A 37 34.14 -13.01 0.45
C ASP A 37 32.90 -12.49 1.17
N GLU A 38 33.02 -11.46 2.00
CA GLU A 38 31.90 -10.86 2.73
C GLU A 38 30.97 -10.11 1.76
N GLU A 39 31.50 -9.30 0.88
CA GLU A 39 30.72 -8.62 -0.17
C GLU A 39 30.08 -9.61 -1.14
N LYS A 40 30.78 -10.70 -1.48
CA LYS A 40 30.19 -11.77 -2.31
C LYS A 40 29.02 -12.46 -1.63
N GLN A 41 29.14 -12.76 -0.33
CA GLN A 41 28.03 -13.33 0.45
C GLN A 41 26.82 -12.40 0.51
N GLU A 42 27.04 -11.11 0.67
CA GLU A 42 25.98 -10.13 0.65
C GLU A 42 25.26 -10.05 -0.70
N ALA A 43 26.03 -10.07 -1.80
CA ALA A 43 25.48 -10.13 -3.14
C ALA A 43 24.65 -11.39 -3.39
N ILE A 44 25.10 -12.55 -2.93
CA ILE A 44 24.36 -13.81 -2.99
C ILE A 44 23.05 -13.70 -2.18
N HIS A 45 23.12 -13.14 -0.99
CA HIS A 45 21.95 -12.97 -0.12
C HIS A 45 20.90 -12.06 -0.77
N THR A 46 21.36 -10.98 -1.38
CA THR A 46 20.50 -10.04 -2.12
C THR A 46 19.83 -10.73 -3.31
N MET A 47 20.57 -11.54 -4.06
CA MET A 47 20.03 -12.28 -5.21
C MET A 47 18.96 -13.29 -4.80
N VAL A 48 19.17 -14.01 -3.71
CA VAL A 48 18.19 -14.94 -3.14
C VAL A 48 16.94 -14.20 -2.69
N SER A 49 17.11 -13.07 -2.00
CA SER A 49 16.00 -12.22 -1.53
C SER A 49 15.16 -11.69 -2.70
N MET A 50 15.80 -11.22 -3.76
CA MET A 50 15.11 -10.75 -4.97
C MET A 50 14.29 -11.86 -5.64
N THR A 51 14.81 -13.08 -5.63
CA THR A 51 14.10 -14.24 -6.18
C THR A 51 12.87 -14.59 -5.32
N ASP A 52 13.01 -14.61 -4.01
CA ASP A 52 11.90 -14.85 -3.07
C ASP A 52 10.77 -13.81 -3.24
N LEU A 53 11.14 -12.52 -3.34
CA LEU A 53 10.16 -11.46 -3.60
C LEU A 53 9.44 -11.67 -4.93
N SER A 54 10.15 -12.03 -5.99
CA SER A 54 9.55 -12.28 -7.31
C SER A 54 8.57 -13.46 -7.29
N GLU A 55 8.89 -14.52 -6.58
CA GLU A 55 8.02 -15.69 -6.41
C GLU A 55 6.75 -15.33 -5.63
N LYS A 56 6.88 -14.56 -4.56
CA LYS A 56 5.75 -14.09 -3.76
C LYS A 56 4.83 -13.16 -4.55
N GLU A 57 5.38 -12.23 -5.31
CA GLU A 57 4.60 -11.35 -6.20
C GLU A 57 3.82 -12.16 -7.23
N ALA A 58 4.50 -13.07 -7.92
CA ALA A 58 3.85 -13.93 -8.93
C ALA A 58 2.74 -14.80 -8.32
N ALA A 59 2.95 -15.34 -7.13
CA ALA A 59 1.95 -16.13 -6.42
C ALA A 59 0.73 -15.30 -6.01
N ALA A 60 0.95 -14.07 -5.54
CA ALA A 60 -0.13 -13.15 -5.19
C ALA A 60 -0.92 -12.72 -6.43
N GLU A 61 -0.24 -12.33 -7.49
CA GLU A 61 -0.86 -11.93 -8.78
C GLU A 61 -1.69 -13.07 -9.35
N LEU A 62 -1.16 -14.29 -9.39
CA LEU A 62 -1.87 -15.46 -9.90
C LEU A 62 -3.15 -15.74 -9.11
N LEU A 63 -3.10 -15.68 -7.79
CA LEU A 63 -4.28 -15.93 -6.95
C LEU A 63 -5.32 -14.81 -7.07
N LEU A 64 -4.88 -13.56 -7.20
CA LEU A 64 -5.78 -12.43 -7.45
C LEU A 64 -6.49 -12.59 -8.79
N GLU A 65 -5.78 -12.97 -9.84
CA GLU A 65 -6.38 -13.27 -11.15
C GLU A 65 -7.40 -14.43 -11.08
N ALA A 66 -7.07 -15.47 -10.35
CA ALA A 66 -7.99 -16.61 -10.14
C ALA A 66 -9.27 -16.21 -9.40
N LYS A 67 -9.22 -15.14 -8.60
CA LYS A 67 -10.38 -14.58 -7.89
C LYS A 67 -11.14 -13.52 -8.68
N GLY A 68 -10.71 -13.24 -9.90
CA GLY A 68 -11.39 -12.32 -10.82
C GLY A 68 -10.78 -10.91 -10.89
N PHE A 69 -9.73 -10.62 -10.12
CA PHE A 69 -8.99 -9.37 -10.23
C PHE A 69 -7.96 -9.47 -11.36
N LYS A 70 -8.34 -9.00 -12.53
CA LYS A 70 -7.49 -9.10 -13.73
C LYS A 70 -6.53 -7.92 -13.85
N ASN A 71 -5.39 -8.16 -14.49
CA ASN A 71 -4.39 -7.14 -14.77
C ASN A 71 -3.85 -6.44 -13.50
N VAL A 72 -3.71 -7.21 -12.45
CA VAL A 72 -3.16 -6.76 -11.18
C VAL A 72 -1.64 -6.79 -11.20
N VAL A 73 -1.03 -5.79 -10.63
CA VAL A 73 0.41 -5.73 -10.38
C VAL A 73 0.65 -5.68 -8.88
N VAL A 74 1.44 -6.62 -8.38
CA VAL A 74 1.87 -6.66 -6.98
C VAL A 74 3.37 -6.43 -6.94
N ASN A 75 3.79 -5.35 -6.32
CA ASN A 75 5.20 -5.04 -6.07
C ASN A 75 5.51 -5.16 -4.59
N LEU A 76 6.52 -5.93 -4.27
CA LEU A 76 7.02 -6.09 -2.91
C LEU A 76 8.34 -5.35 -2.71
N THR A 77 8.42 -4.62 -1.61
CA THR A 77 9.66 -4.02 -1.14
C THR A 77 9.84 -4.43 0.31
N GLY A 78 10.65 -5.44 0.57
CA GLY A 78 10.95 -5.89 1.92
C GLY A 78 9.74 -6.07 2.84
N GLU A 79 9.21 -4.96 3.36
CA GLU A 79 8.14 -4.95 4.36
C GLU A 79 6.79 -4.42 3.85
N THR A 80 6.73 -3.90 2.63
CA THR A 80 5.52 -3.32 2.05
C THR A 80 5.10 -4.02 0.77
N ALA A 81 3.80 -4.00 0.50
CA ALA A 81 3.22 -4.48 -0.74
C ALA A 81 2.37 -3.37 -1.39
N ASP A 82 2.68 -3.05 -2.63
CA ASP A 82 1.89 -2.16 -3.46
C ASP A 82 1.10 -2.98 -4.47
N VAL A 83 -0.21 -2.86 -4.42
CA VAL A 83 -1.13 -3.59 -5.30
C VAL A 83 -1.84 -2.58 -6.21
N VAL A 84 -1.57 -2.66 -7.50
CA VAL A 84 -2.23 -1.81 -8.50
C VAL A 84 -3.31 -2.63 -9.20
N ILE A 85 -4.53 -2.12 -9.17
CA ILE A 85 -5.73 -2.77 -9.69
C ILE A 85 -6.41 -1.85 -10.69
N PRO A 86 -6.85 -2.37 -11.86
CA PRO A 86 -7.45 -1.55 -12.90
C PRO A 86 -8.88 -1.08 -12.59
N GLU A 87 -9.55 -1.67 -11.61
CA GLU A 87 -10.87 -1.23 -11.18
C GLU A 87 -10.81 0.16 -10.54
N ALA A 88 -11.67 1.07 -10.99
CA ALA A 88 -11.73 2.44 -10.48
C ALA A 88 -12.22 2.51 -9.03
N GLU A 89 -13.10 1.60 -8.66
CA GLU A 89 -13.66 1.51 -7.31
C GLU A 89 -13.67 0.07 -6.82
N LEU A 90 -13.25 -0.08 -5.57
CA LEU A 90 -13.28 -1.36 -4.87
C LEU A 90 -14.23 -1.27 -3.68
N SER A 91 -15.08 -2.27 -3.53
CA SER A 91 -15.87 -2.44 -2.32
C SER A 91 -14.98 -2.84 -1.13
N ASP A 92 -15.46 -2.61 0.08
CA ASP A 92 -14.75 -3.03 1.30
C ASP A 92 -14.50 -4.54 1.31
N ALA A 93 -15.44 -5.33 0.82
CA ALA A 93 -15.30 -6.78 0.68
C ALA A 93 -14.19 -7.16 -0.31
N GLN A 94 -14.08 -6.47 -1.43
CA GLN A 94 -13.01 -6.67 -2.41
C GLN A 94 -11.66 -6.28 -1.84
N ARG A 95 -11.57 -5.15 -1.14
CA ARG A 95 -10.34 -4.73 -0.44
C ARG A 95 -9.89 -5.77 0.57
N ALA A 96 -10.79 -6.23 1.41
CA ALA A 96 -10.50 -7.27 2.40
C ALA A 96 -10.03 -8.57 1.75
N GLN A 97 -10.61 -8.96 0.62
CA GLN A 97 -10.19 -10.14 -0.13
C GLN A 97 -8.78 -10.00 -0.70
N ILE A 98 -8.46 -8.83 -1.25
CA ILE A 98 -7.12 -8.54 -1.77
C ILE A 98 -6.08 -8.57 -0.65
N GLU A 99 -6.34 -7.90 0.45
CA GLU A 99 -5.47 -7.88 1.62
C GLU A 99 -5.22 -9.28 2.18
N ASP A 100 -6.26 -10.10 2.29
CA ASP A 100 -6.14 -11.49 2.75
C ASP A 100 -5.25 -12.33 1.81
N ILE A 101 -5.44 -12.20 0.51
CA ILE A 101 -4.64 -12.93 -0.49
C ILE A 101 -3.17 -12.49 -0.43
N VAL A 102 -2.92 -11.20 -0.44
CA VAL A 102 -1.56 -10.65 -0.40
C VAL A 102 -0.87 -11.06 0.91
N LYS A 103 -1.53 -10.91 2.04
CA LYS A 103 -1.02 -11.35 3.33
C LYS A 103 -0.63 -12.83 3.34
N ARG A 104 -1.50 -13.70 2.84
CA ARG A 104 -1.23 -15.15 2.80
C ARG A 104 -0.07 -15.53 1.90
N LYS A 105 0.10 -14.82 0.78
CA LYS A 105 1.14 -15.14 -0.21
C LYS A 105 2.48 -14.46 0.07
N THR A 106 2.47 -13.33 0.73
CA THR A 106 3.68 -12.52 0.95
C THR A 106 4.13 -12.47 2.41
N GLY A 107 3.22 -12.72 3.35
CA GLY A 107 3.48 -12.55 4.78
C GLY A 107 3.40 -11.10 5.26
N ILE A 108 3.10 -10.15 4.37
CA ILE A 108 2.98 -8.73 4.70
C ILE A 108 1.66 -8.46 5.41
N THR A 109 1.73 -7.72 6.50
CA THR A 109 0.54 -7.36 7.28
C THR A 109 -0.32 -6.32 6.57
N PRO A 110 -1.64 -6.30 6.79
CA PRO A 110 -2.56 -5.40 6.08
C PRO A 110 -2.20 -3.92 6.19
N GLU A 111 -1.61 -3.49 7.30
CA GLU A 111 -1.18 -2.10 7.48
C GLU A 111 -0.11 -1.66 6.48
N ASN A 112 0.66 -2.62 5.97
CA ASN A 112 1.75 -2.41 5.02
C ASN A 112 1.36 -2.78 3.57
N ILE A 113 0.08 -3.07 3.34
CA ILE A 113 -0.47 -3.32 2.01
C ILE A 113 -1.18 -2.07 1.52
N VAL A 114 -0.70 -1.49 0.44
CA VAL A 114 -1.31 -0.33 -0.22
C VAL A 114 -2.00 -0.80 -1.48
N ILE A 115 -3.30 -0.55 -1.59
CA ILE A 115 -4.10 -0.88 -2.77
C ILE A 115 -4.37 0.42 -3.52
N THR A 116 -3.91 0.49 -4.76
CA THR A 116 -4.07 1.66 -5.62
C THR A 116 -4.95 1.29 -6.82
N PRO A 117 -6.18 1.80 -6.87
CA PRO A 117 -7.01 1.70 -8.07
C PRO A 117 -6.40 2.51 -9.22
N LEU A 118 -6.35 1.92 -10.41
CA LEU A 118 -5.87 2.61 -11.59
C LEU A 118 -7.04 3.35 -12.26
N ASN A 119 -7.11 4.67 -12.07
CA ASN A 119 -8.08 5.50 -12.77
C ASN A 119 -7.65 5.68 -14.23
N GLU A 120 -8.32 5.00 -15.14
CA GLU A 120 -8.19 5.29 -16.57
C GLU A 120 -8.96 6.58 -16.86
N GLY A 121 -8.26 7.69 -16.93
CA GLY A 121 -8.80 8.94 -17.44
C GLY A 121 -8.79 10.14 -16.52
N ASN A 122 -7.67 10.45 -15.94
CA ASN A 122 -7.39 11.83 -15.55
C ASN A 122 -5.90 12.13 -15.58
N ASP A 123 -5.35 12.11 -16.78
CA ASP A 123 -4.14 12.87 -17.08
C ASP A 123 -4.54 14.33 -17.30
N GLU A 124 -4.99 15.00 -16.26
CA GLU A 124 -4.99 16.45 -16.26
C GLU A 124 -4.38 16.98 -14.98
N ALA A 125 -3.16 17.41 -15.18
CA ALA A 125 -2.54 18.55 -14.53
C ALA A 125 -2.31 18.46 -13.02
N ALA A 126 -1.18 17.92 -12.67
CA ALA A 126 -0.39 18.56 -11.63
C ALA A 126 0.10 19.90 -12.18
N THR A 127 -0.74 20.90 -12.20
CA THR A 127 -0.28 22.28 -12.31
C THR A 127 -0.01 22.76 -10.90
N ASP A 128 1.29 22.82 -10.62
CA ASP A 128 1.89 23.80 -9.76
C ASP A 128 1.12 25.13 -9.82
N THR A 129 0.52 25.53 -8.73
CA THR A 129 0.18 26.91 -8.48
C THR A 129 0.66 27.31 -7.10
N THR A 130 1.94 27.62 -7.07
CA THR A 130 2.43 28.71 -6.25
C THR A 130 1.66 29.97 -6.61
N SER A 131 0.89 30.51 -5.71
CA SER A 131 0.62 31.94 -5.72
C SER A 131 0.50 32.42 -4.30
N GLU A 132 1.57 33.12 -3.93
CA GLU A 132 1.55 34.15 -2.95
C GLU A 132 0.51 35.20 -3.30
N SER A 133 -0.15 35.72 -2.29
CA SER A 133 -0.37 37.13 -1.97
C SER A 133 -1.41 37.19 -0.87
N ASP A 134 -1.02 37.60 0.27
CA ASP A 134 -0.99 39.00 0.73
C ASP A 134 -2.36 39.63 0.83
N GLY A 135 -2.73 40.03 2.05
CA GLY A 135 -3.50 41.23 2.23
C GLY A 135 -4.74 41.15 3.13
N GLU A 136 -4.52 41.58 4.39
CA GLU A 136 -5.34 42.48 5.21
C GLU A 136 -6.73 42.02 5.67
N GLU A 137 -6.84 41.74 6.96
CA GLU A 137 -7.28 42.63 8.06
C GLU A 137 -8.69 43.21 7.88
N LYS A 138 -9.59 42.82 8.76
CA LYS A 138 -10.43 43.62 9.69
C LYS A 138 -11.44 42.72 10.39
N THR A 139 -11.28 42.56 11.69
CA THR A 139 -12.03 43.12 12.84
C THR A 139 -13.54 43.18 12.63
N ASP A 140 -14.29 42.52 13.45
CA ASP A 140 -14.91 42.98 14.67
C ASP A 140 -16.00 42.00 15.10
N GLU A 141 -15.92 41.74 16.36
CA GLU A 141 -16.84 41.86 17.48
C GLU A 141 -18.06 40.97 17.54
N GLN A 142 -18.01 40.24 18.65
CA GLN A 142 -18.96 40.19 19.76
C GLN A 142 -20.29 39.46 19.44
N GLN A 143 -20.76 38.63 20.25
CA GLN A 143 -21.03 38.59 21.67
C GLN A 143 -21.78 37.28 22.00
N THR A 144 -21.39 36.64 23.02
CA THR A 144 -22.00 36.32 24.30
C THR A 144 -23.01 35.16 24.36
N ASP A 145 -22.62 34.32 25.28
CA ASP A 145 -23.37 33.73 26.37
C ASP A 145 -24.58 32.85 26.04
N THR A 146 -24.56 31.65 26.48
CA THR A 146 -25.15 31.28 27.75
C THR A 146 -24.91 29.80 28.04
N TYR A 147 -24.32 29.61 29.18
CA TYR A 147 -24.30 28.38 29.92
C TYR A 147 -25.74 28.03 30.35
N LYS A 148 -26.11 26.81 30.32
CA LYS A 148 -27.08 26.31 31.26
C LYS A 148 -26.72 24.88 31.60
N GLU A 149 -26.12 24.82 32.78
CA GLU A 149 -26.14 23.67 33.63
C GLU A 149 -27.59 23.27 33.91
N GLN A 150 -27.83 22.01 33.94
CA GLN A 150 -28.82 21.48 34.86
C GLN A 150 -28.44 20.08 35.29
N GLU A 151 -27.91 20.05 36.47
CA GLU A 151 -27.87 18.88 37.33
C GLU A 151 -29.31 18.46 37.69
N THR A 152 -29.50 17.18 37.80
CA THR A 152 -30.33 16.51 38.80
C THR A 152 -29.94 15.04 38.77
N SER A 153 -29.19 14.52 39.68
CA SER A 153 -29.50 14.02 41.03
C SER A 153 -30.68 13.07 41.09
N GLY A 154 -30.39 11.92 41.61
CA GLY A 154 -31.39 11.06 42.25
C GLY A 154 -31.23 9.61 41.85
N GLU A 155 -30.62 8.91 42.64
CA GLU A 155 -30.93 8.06 43.77
C GLU A 155 -31.11 6.60 43.34
N ASP A 156 -30.25 5.82 43.88
CA ASP A 156 -30.44 4.60 44.66
C ASP A 156 -31.67 3.75 44.38
N ILE A 157 -31.44 2.50 44.04
CA ILE A 157 -32.14 1.41 44.71
C ILE A 157 -31.24 0.18 44.76
N VAL A 158 -30.82 -0.09 45.93
CA VAL A 158 -30.37 -1.36 46.47
C VAL A 158 -31.55 -2.30 46.63
N THR A 159 -31.46 -3.49 46.26
CA THR A 159 -32.14 -4.67 46.87
C THR A 159 -31.41 -5.89 46.37
N GLU A 160 -30.60 -6.49 47.11
CA GLU A 160 -30.82 -7.46 48.17
C GLU A 160 -31.92 -8.48 47.88
N GLY A 161 -31.50 -9.70 48.00
CA GLY A 161 -32.42 -10.81 48.27
C GLY A 161 -32.00 -12.08 47.53
N ILE A 162 -31.19 -12.91 48.05
CA ILE A 162 -31.39 -13.92 49.11
C ILE A 162 -32.09 -15.18 48.58
N TYR A 163 -31.36 -16.27 48.69
CA TYR A 163 -31.73 -17.70 48.96
C TYR A 163 -32.71 -18.40 47.99
N ASP A 164 -32.42 -19.54 47.50
CA ASP A 164 -32.18 -20.87 48.08
C ASP A 164 -31.51 -21.78 47.08
#